data_aacdff946d63352b6d5d48c6856c75f1
#
_entry.id   aacdff946d63352b6d5d48c6856c75f1
#
_cell.length_a   1.000
_cell.length_b   1.000
_cell.length_c   1.000
_cell.angle_alpha   90.00
_cell.angle_beta   90.00
_cell.angle_gamma   90.00
#
_symmetry.space_group_name_H-M   'P 1'
#
loop_
_entity.id
_entity.type
_entity.pdbx_description
1 polymer ?
#
loop_
_entity_poly.entity_id
_entity_poly.type
_entity_poly.pdbx_seq_one_letter_code
_entity_poly.pdbx_strand_id
1 'polypeptide(L)'
;AGIGMTMNLGWQRPEVMEFLDGNVKPGMSARAVACLLAGVCNDLYLGTPGDDTTVAAVKVREKLNVNLMIGPPVDKEKDDFYISRFLAGEGKKVVCGGTSSQIVARHLKTTVRASFDFPDKEVPPIGFIDGIDLTTEGVLTMRRLLELSEKYVSPKDLTPKTFTKKDGASLLAQLLFEEATDVHFFVGQSINAAHQGLPIDITMKLKLVESLAANLRLMGKNVMIDYD
;
A
#
# COMPACT_ATOMS: atom_id res chain seq x y z
N ALA A 1 3.54 -25.46 -19.70
CA ALA A 1 2.24 -24.90 -20.11
C ALA A 1 2.07 -24.96 -21.62
N GLY A 2 0.83 -24.96 -22.12
CA GLY A 2 0.51 -24.87 -23.55
C GLY A 2 0.70 -26.17 -24.38
N ILE A 3 0.99 -27.32 -23.76
CA ILE A 3 1.16 -28.60 -24.48
C ILE A 3 -0.10 -28.94 -25.25
N GLY A 4 0.09 -29.23 -26.58
CA GLY A 4 -1.01 -29.63 -27.45
C GLY A 4 -1.98 -28.50 -27.84
N MET A 5 -1.76 -27.28 -27.40
CA MET A 5 -2.54 -26.08 -27.73
C MET A 5 -1.72 -25.08 -28.55
N THR A 6 -0.86 -24.32 -27.87
CA THR A 6 -0.02 -23.31 -28.55
C THR A 6 1.42 -23.79 -28.78
N MET A 7 1.85 -24.84 -28.08
CA MET A 7 3.20 -25.39 -28.17
C MET A 7 3.16 -26.92 -28.18
N ASN A 8 3.88 -27.55 -29.11
CA ASN A 8 3.90 -29.03 -29.25
C ASN A 8 4.45 -29.74 -28.03
N LEU A 9 5.57 -29.24 -27.47
CA LEU A 9 6.25 -29.81 -26.28
C LEU A 9 5.97 -29.04 -25.01
N GLY A 10 5.11 -28.01 -25.07
CA GLY A 10 4.87 -27.07 -23.98
C GLY A 10 6.02 -26.09 -23.79
N TRP A 11 5.85 -25.16 -22.89
CA TRP A 11 6.83 -24.13 -22.54
C TRP A 11 7.93 -24.73 -21.66
N GLN A 12 9.13 -24.86 -22.22
CA GLN A 12 10.26 -25.55 -21.62
C GLN A 12 11.15 -24.57 -20.83
N ARG A 13 12.06 -25.11 -20.01
CA ARG A 13 12.94 -24.30 -19.17
C ARG A 13 13.75 -23.23 -19.92
N PRO A 14 14.37 -23.50 -21.08
CA PRO A 14 15.11 -22.45 -21.81
C PRO A 14 14.27 -21.24 -22.17
N GLU A 15 13.05 -21.46 -22.67
CA GLU A 15 12.13 -20.41 -23.06
C GLU A 15 11.60 -19.64 -21.85
N VAL A 16 11.36 -20.33 -20.71
CA VAL A 16 11.01 -19.68 -19.44
C VAL A 16 12.14 -18.77 -18.97
N MET A 17 13.39 -19.20 -19.06
CA MET A 17 14.56 -18.39 -18.67
C MET A 17 14.72 -17.17 -19.58
N GLU A 18 14.63 -17.34 -20.89
CA GLU A 18 14.68 -16.22 -21.85
C GLU A 18 13.57 -15.21 -21.58
N PHE A 19 12.35 -15.70 -21.33
CA PHE A 19 11.23 -14.84 -20.95
C PHE A 19 11.48 -14.05 -19.68
N LEU A 20 12.02 -14.69 -18.61
CA LEU A 20 12.36 -14.03 -17.36
C LEU A 20 13.43 -12.96 -17.55
N ASP A 21 14.49 -13.27 -18.28
CA ASP A 21 15.59 -12.33 -18.58
C ASP A 21 15.09 -11.07 -19.32
N GLY A 22 14.13 -11.24 -20.21
CA GLY A 22 13.53 -10.14 -20.96
C GLY A 22 12.52 -9.29 -20.17
N ASN A 23 11.82 -9.88 -19.20
CA ASN A 23 10.65 -9.27 -18.59
C ASN A 23 10.79 -8.92 -17.11
N VAL A 24 11.67 -9.59 -16.36
CA VAL A 24 11.90 -9.26 -14.95
C VAL A 24 12.81 -8.05 -14.85
N LYS A 25 12.32 -6.99 -14.19
CA LYS A 25 13.07 -5.74 -13.99
C LYS A 25 13.54 -5.61 -12.54
N PRO A 26 14.67 -4.94 -12.29
CA PRO A 26 15.06 -4.57 -10.94
C PRO A 26 13.92 -3.85 -10.22
N GLY A 27 13.67 -4.22 -8.97
CA GLY A 27 12.60 -3.63 -8.17
C GLY A 27 11.26 -4.37 -8.21
N MET A 28 11.02 -5.27 -9.18
CA MET A 28 9.79 -6.09 -9.18
C MET A 28 9.65 -6.88 -7.89
N SER A 29 8.42 -6.99 -7.38
CA SER A 29 8.10 -7.81 -6.22
C SER A 29 8.04 -9.29 -6.59
N ALA A 30 8.20 -10.17 -5.60
CA ALA A 30 8.02 -11.62 -5.80
C ALA A 30 6.62 -11.93 -6.37
N ARG A 31 5.58 -11.24 -5.87
CA ARG A 31 4.22 -11.36 -6.40
C ARG A 31 4.15 -10.97 -7.88
N ALA A 32 4.75 -9.84 -8.26
CA ALA A 32 4.72 -9.39 -9.65
C ALA A 32 5.36 -10.41 -10.60
N VAL A 33 6.48 -11.02 -10.21
CA VAL A 33 7.14 -12.09 -10.97
C VAL A 33 6.27 -13.34 -11.05
N ALA A 34 5.66 -13.75 -9.93
CA ALA A 34 4.77 -14.91 -9.91
C ALA A 34 3.52 -14.70 -10.78
N CYS A 35 2.89 -13.52 -10.70
CA CYS A 35 1.74 -13.17 -11.55
C CYS A 35 2.13 -13.12 -13.04
N LEU A 36 3.31 -12.58 -13.36
CA LEU A 36 3.80 -12.54 -14.74
C LEU A 36 3.90 -13.95 -15.34
N LEU A 37 4.55 -14.88 -14.63
CA LEU A 37 4.68 -16.27 -15.10
C LEU A 37 3.33 -17.00 -15.16
N ALA A 38 2.50 -16.85 -14.13
CA ALA A 38 1.18 -17.49 -14.12
C ALA A 38 0.27 -16.94 -15.23
N GLY A 39 0.37 -15.63 -15.53
CA GLY A 39 -0.34 -15.00 -16.65
C GLY A 39 0.04 -15.61 -17.98
N VAL A 40 1.34 -15.73 -18.27
CA VAL A 40 1.83 -16.36 -19.50
C VAL A 40 1.38 -17.83 -19.61
N CYS A 41 1.43 -18.58 -18.50
CA CYS A 41 0.92 -19.95 -18.50
C CYS A 41 -0.57 -20.00 -18.86
N ASN A 42 -1.38 -19.11 -18.32
CA ASN A 42 -2.80 -19.00 -18.64
C ASN A 42 -3.02 -18.65 -20.12
N ASP A 43 -2.24 -17.71 -20.67
CA ASP A 43 -2.33 -17.30 -22.07
C ASP A 43 -1.93 -18.45 -23.02
N LEU A 44 -0.89 -19.21 -22.70
CA LEU A 44 -0.48 -20.38 -23.44
C LEU A 44 -1.54 -21.50 -23.46
N TYR A 45 -2.40 -21.55 -22.44
CA TYR A 45 -3.57 -22.43 -22.39
C TYR A 45 -4.85 -21.76 -22.93
N LEU A 46 -4.75 -20.61 -23.57
CA LEU A 46 -5.89 -19.85 -24.12
C LEU A 46 -6.99 -19.57 -23.07
N GLY A 47 -6.58 -19.33 -21.81
CA GLY A 47 -7.47 -19.06 -20.69
C GLY A 47 -8.21 -20.30 -20.12
N THR A 48 -7.95 -21.49 -20.66
CA THR A 48 -8.55 -22.75 -20.19
C THR A 48 -7.43 -23.72 -19.81
N PRO A 49 -6.97 -23.72 -18.55
CA PRO A 49 -5.86 -24.55 -18.09
C PRO A 49 -6.13 -26.03 -18.39
N GLY A 50 -5.18 -26.68 -19.07
CA GLY A 50 -5.23 -28.12 -19.36
C GLY A 50 -4.55 -28.97 -18.27
N ASP A 51 -3.80 -28.34 -17.37
CA ASP A 51 -3.10 -28.98 -16.27
C ASP A 51 -2.80 -27.98 -15.15
N ASP A 52 -2.48 -28.46 -13.96
CA ASP A 52 -2.12 -27.64 -12.81
C ASP A 52 -0.82 -26.85 -13.06
N THR A 53 -0.82 -25.60 -12.66
CA THR A 53 0.35 -24.73 -12.76
C THR A 53 0.61 -24.04 -11.42
N THR A 54 1.79 -24.24 -10.88
CA THR A 54 2.23 -23.59 -9.65
C THR A 54 3.47 -22.74 -9.91
N VAL A 55 3.42 -21.47 -9.52
CA VAL A 55 4.56 -20.55 -9.58
C VAL A 55 4.91 -20.09 -8.18
N ALA A 56 6.17 -20.29 -7.77
CA ALA A 56 6.69 -19.78 -6.51
C ALA A 56 7.86 -18.85 -6.79
N ALA A 57 7.74 -17.58 -6.37
CA ALA A 57 8.79 -16.58 -6.44
C ALA A 57 9.21 -16.15 -5.03
N VAL A 58 10.52 -16.16 -4.77
CA VAL A 58 11.10 -15.74 -3.49
C VAL A 58 12.03 -14.56 -3.71
N LYS A 59 11.81 -13.48 -2.97
CA LYS A 59 12.66 -12.29 -2.99
C LYS A 59 13.20 -12.03 -1.58
N VAL A 60 14.50 -12.11 -1.42
CA VAL A 60 15.19 -11.70 -0.19
C VAL A 60 15.33 -10.18 -0.19
N ARG A 61 14.97 -9.54 0.91
CA ARG A 61 15.04 -8.08 1.07
C ARG A 61 15.32 -7.71 2.52
N GLU A 62 15.80 -6.51 2.75
CA GLU A 62 15.94 -5.96 4.08
C GLU A 62 14.57 -5.66 4.70
N LYS A 63 14.55 -5.63 6.03
CA LYS A 63 13.37 -5.22 6.79
C LYS A 63 13.10 -3.73 6.56
N LEU A 64 11.86 -3.38 6.24
CA LEU A 64 11.40 -2.00 6.14
C LEU A 64 10.17 -1.79 7.02
N ASN A 65 10.33 -1.02 8.07
CA ASN A 65 9.25 -0.57 8.93
C ASN A 65 8.59 0.68 8.32
N VAL A 66 7.27 0.74 8.39
CA VAL A 66 6.49 1.93 8.03
C VAL A 66 5.56 2.26 9.17
N ASN A 67 5.68 3.46 9.71
CA ASN A 67 4.80 4.01 10.74
C ASN A 67 3.80 4.95 10.04
N LEU A 68 2.51 4.69 10.18
CA LEU A 68 1.44 5.45 9.53
C LEU A 68 0.51 6.03 10.59
N MET A 69 0.49 7.36 10.69
CA MET A 69 -0.40 8.09 11.58
C MET A 69 -1.66 8.54 10.83
N ILE A 70 -2.83 8.25 11.41
CA ILE A 70 -4.12 8.71 10.88
C ILE A 70 -5.03 9.22 11.99
N GLY A 71 -5.38 10.48 11.92
CA GLY A 71 -6.17 11.18 12.93
C GLY A 71 -5.35 11.62 14.15
N PRO A 72 -5.76 12.71 14.82
CA PRO A 72 -5.20 13.12 16.10
C PRO A 72 -5.80 12.30 17.26
N PRO A 73 -5.15 12.25 18.43
CA PRO A 73 -5.71 11.68 19.64
C PRO A 73 -6.96 12.46 20.08
N VAL A 74 -7.78 11.83 20.93
CA VAL A 74 -8.99 12.47 21.47
C VAL A 74 -8.62 13.66 22.37
N ASP A 75 -7.61 13.49 23.18
CA ASP A 75 -7.10 14.48 24.13
C ASP A 75 -5.96 15.29 23.48
N LYS A 76 -6.21 16.57 23.22
CA LYS A 76 -5.23 17.47 22.62
C LYS A 76 -3.97 17.67 23.49
N GLU A 77 -4.07 17.47 24.81
CA GLU A 77 -2.92 17.58 25.70
C GLU A 77 -1.92 16.43 25.46
N LYS A 78 -2.39 15.33 24.83
CA LYS A 78 -1.57 14.18 24.44
C LYS A 78 -0.97 14.29 23.05
N ASP A 79 -1.26 15.33 22.27
CA ASP A 79 -0.74 15.49 20.90
C ASP A 79 0.78 15.26 20.87
N ASP A 80 1.53 15.96 21.73
CA ASP A 80 3.00 15.87 21.73
C ASP A 80 3.52 14.48 22.13
N PHE A 81 2.88 13.81 23.07
CA PHE A 81 3.24 12.45 23.46
C PHE A 81 2.96 11.46 22.32
N TYR A 82 1.78 11.55 21.72
CA TYR A 82 1.36 10.70 20.61
C TYR A 82 2.27 10.85 19.38
N ILE A 83 2.58 12.11 19.01
CA ILE A 83 3.48 12.39 17.89
C ILE A 83 4.91 11.92 18.21
N SER A 84 5.40 12.13 19.43
CA SER A 84 6.73 11.66 19.84
C SER A 84 6.86 10.14 19.73
N ARG A 85 5.84 9.37 20.13
CA ARG A 85 5.80 7.91 19.93
C ARG A 85 5.85 7.52 18.46
N PHE A 86 5.03 8.18 17.63
CA PHE A 86 5.02 7.95 16.18
C PHE A 86 6.39 8.25 15.55
N LEU A 87 7.03 9.36 15.90
CA LEU A 87 8.32 9.76 15.35
C LEU A 87 9.48 8.88 15.85
N ALA A 88 9.40 8.35 17.06
CA ALA A 88 10.41 7.47 17.65
C ALA A 88 10.48 6.08 16.97
N GLY A 89 9.44 5.65 16.30
CA GLY A 89 9.45 4.38 15.55
C GLY A 89 10.56 4.35 14.50
N GLU A 90 11.20 3.22 14.30
CA GLU A 90 12.16 3.05 13.21
C GLU A 90 11.48 3.01 11.83
N GLY A 91 12.21 3.39 10.78
CA GLY A 91 11.76 3.32 9.41
C GLY A 91 10.99 4.54 8.94
N LYS A 92 10.21 4.37 7.88
CA LYS A 92 9.50 5.47 7.21
C LYS A 92 8.32 6.00 8.01
N LYS A 93 8.07 7.30 7.88
CA LYS A 93 6.98 8.02 8.52
C LYS A 93 5.97 8.50 7.50
N VAL A 94 4.71 8.12 7.71
CA VAL A 94 3.59 8.50 6.85
C VAL A 94 2.52 9.19 7.69
N VAL A 95 2.01 10.31 7.22
CA VAL A 95 0.92 11.05 7.89
C VAL A 95 -0.26 11.15 6.94
N CYS A 96 -1.41 10.64 7.37
CA CYS A 96 -2.66 10.68 6.62
C CYS A 96 -3.67 11.60 7.33
N GLY A 97 -4.06 12.67 6.63
CA GLY A 97 -5.07 13.62 7.07
C GLY A 97 -4.53 15.03 7.35
N GLY A 98 -5.28 16.04 6.91
CA GLY A 98 -4.89 17.43 7.04
C GLY A 98 -4.65 17.87 8.50
N THR A 99 -5.56 17.51 9.41
CA THR A 99 -5.41 17.82 10.85
C THR A 99 -4.18 17.14 11.44
N SER A 100 -3.96 15.84 11.13
CA SER A 100 -2.76 15.11 11.57
C SER A 100 -1.49 15.78 11.05
N SER A 101 -1.49 16.19 9.78
CA SER A 101 -0.35 16.89 9.16
C SER A 101 -0.04 18.21 9.86
N GLN A 102 -1.07 18.99 10.22
CA GLN A 102 -0.89 20.26 10.92
C GLN A 102 -0.29 20.09 12.33
N ILE A 103 -0.75 19.10 13.11
CA ILE A 103 -0.21 18.88 14.44
C ILE A 103 1.23 18.34 14.39
N VAL A 104 1.54 17.44 13.43
CA VAL A 104 2.91 16.93 13.21
C VAL A 104 3.84 18.06 12.77
N ALA A 105 3.43 18.90 11.82
CA ALA A 105 4.24 20.03 11.36
C ALA A 105 4.50 21.03 12.51
N ARG A 106 3.49 21.32 13.35
CA ARG A 106 3.65 22.18 14.53
C ARG A 106 4.65 21.59 15.54
N HIS A 107 4.55 20.28 15.82
CA HIS A 107 5.47 19.58 16.71
C HIS A 107 6.92 19.63 16.19
N LEU A 108 7.12 19.43 14.90
CA LEU A 108 8.42 19.49 14.21
C LEU A 108 8.90 20.95 13.95
N LYS A 109 8.10 21.95 14.33
CA LYS A 109 8.38 23.39 14.09
C LYS A 109 8.62 23.70 12.59
N THR A 110 7.85 23.06 11.73
CA THR A 110 7.87 23.23 10.27
C THR A 110 6.46 23.52 9.74
N THR A 111 6.28 23.56 8.43
CA THR A 111 5.01 23.83 7.78
C THR A 111 4.63 22.72 6.80
N VAL A 112 3.33 22.52 6.61
CA VAL A 112 2.81 21.64 5.58
C VAL A 112 2.83 22.39 4.24
N ARG A 113 3.53 21.86 3.25
CA ARG A 113 3.55 22.35 1.87
C ARG A 113 2.72 21.42 1.00
N ALA A 114 1.72 21.91 0.30
CA ALA A 114 0.92 21.11 -0.62
C ALA A 114 1.64 20.96 -1.97
N SER A 115 1.51 19.80 -2.59
CA SER A 115 1.87 19.62 -4.00
C SER A 115 0.90 20.40 -4.89
N PHE A 116 1.40 20.99 -5.96
CA PHE A 116 0.58 21.57 -7.02
C PHE A 116 0.22 20.55 -8.11
N ASP A 117 0.77 19.35 -8.04
CA ASP A 117 0.47 18.28 -8.99
C ASP A 117 -0.78 17.52 -8.55
N PHE A 118 -1.75 17.41 -9.45
CA PHE A 118 -2.99 16.66 -9.29
C PHE A 118 -3.03 15.51 -10.31
N PRO A 119 -2.27 14.45 -10.09
CA PRO A 119 -2.18 13.33 -11.04
C PRO A 119 -3.46 12.51 -11.14
N ASP A 120 -4.34 12.60 -10.13
CA ASP A 120 -5.66 11.96 -10.11
C ASP A 120 -6.69 12.94 -9.55
N LYS A 121 -7.84 13.08 -10.25
CA LYS A 121 -8.92 13.99 -9.81
C LYS A 121 -9.71 13.49 -8.60
N GLU A 122 -9.65 12.19 -8.35
CA GLU A 122 -10.38 11.52 -7.25
C GLU A 122 -9.54 11.43 -5.97
N VAL A 123 -8.21 11.64 -6.08
CA VAL A 123 -7.29 11.59 -4.95
C VAL A 123 -6.68 12.96 -4.73
N PRO A 124 -6.88 13.58 -3.56
CA PRO A 124 -6.29 14.87 -3.23
C PRO A 124 -4.76 14.85 -3.35
N PRO A 125 -4.13 16.03 -3.59
CA PRO A 125 -2.69 16.13 -3.73
C PRO A 125 -1.97 15.72 -2.46
N ILE A 126 -0.73 15.25 -2.61
CA ILE A 126 0.15 14.96 -1.49
C ILE A 126 0.65 16.25 -0.84
N GLY A 127 1.00 16.15 0.44
CA GLY A 127 1.70 17.20 1.17
C GLY A 127 3.15 16.82 1.44
N PHE A 128 3.92 17.83 1.85
CA PHE A 128 5.31 17.68 2.28
C PHE A 128 5.50 18.30 3.65
N ILE A 129 6.11 17.54 4.57
CA ILE A 129 6.53 17.98 5.89
C ILE A 129 7.98 17.54 6.04
N ASP A 130 8.87 18.45 6.39
CA ASP A 130 10.27 18.11 6.59
C ASP A 130 10.41 17.10 7.75
N GLY A 131 11.05 15.96 7.49
CA GLY A 131 11.16 14.84 8.43
C GLY A 131 10.07 13.76 8.30
N ILE A 132 9.12 13.90 7.37
CA ILE A 132 8.08 12.91 7.04
C ILE A 132 8.25 12.44 5.60
N ASP A 133 8.21 11.12 5.38
CA ASP A 133 8.45 10.53 4.05
C ASP A 133 7.28 10.72 3.10
N LEU A 134 6.04 10.67 3.61
CA LEU A 134 4.84 10.87 2.80
C LEU A 134 3.71 11.47 3.64
N THR A 135 3.09 12.51 3.08
CA THR A 135 1.91 13.14 3.69
C THR A 135 0.78 13.12 2.67
N THR A 136 -0.39 12.60 3.08
CA THR A 136 -1.56 12.50 2.21
C THR A 136 -2.80 13.10 2.87
N GLU A 137 -3.86 13.28 2.11
CA GLU A 137 -5.19 13.47 2.66
C GLU A 137 -5.60 12.23 3.47
N GLY A 138 -6.66 12.34 4.27
CA GLY A 138 -7.07 11.29 5.20
C GLY A 138 -7.96 10.22 4.57
N VAL A 139 -9.29 10.38 4.76
CA VAL A 139 -10.27 9.33 4.51
C VAL A 139 -10.39 8.93 3.04
N LEU A 140 -10.33 9.89 2.11
CA LEU A 140 -10.43 9.61 0.68
C LEU A 140 -9.25 8.79 0.19
N THR A 141 -8.04 9.16 0.58
CA THR A 141 -6.82 8.40 0.25
C THR A 141 -6.86 7.01 0.85
N MET A 142 -7.27 6.87 2.11
CA MET A 142 -7.37 5.56 2.80
C MET A 142 -8.42 4.66 2.16
N ARG A 143 -9.57 5.22 1.75
CA ARG A 143 -10.60 4.47 1.03
C ARG A 143 -10.06 3.94 -0.30
N ARG A 144 -9.41 4.80 -1.08
CA ARG A 144 -8.79 4.39 -2.34
C ARG A 144 -7.71 3.33 -2.15
N LEU A 145 -6.90 3.47 -1.11
CA LEU A 145 -5.89 2.48 -0.73
C LEU A 145 -6.51 1.13 -0.37
N LEU A 146 -7.64 1.12 0.35
CA LEU A 146 -8.37 -0.12 0.65
C LEU A 146 -8.86 -0.80 -0.63
N GLU A 147 -9.47 -0.07 -1.57
CA GLU A 147 -9.90 -0.61 -2.86
C GLU A 147 -8.72 -1.22 -3.66
N LEU A 148 -7.56 -0.55 -3.63
CA LEU A 148 -6.35 -1.09 -4.24
C LEU A 148 -5.87 -2.36 -3.55
N SER A 149 -5.96 -2.43 -2.21
CA SER A 149 -5.55 -3.60 -1.43
C SER A 149 -6.44 -4.82 -1.70
N GLU A 150 -7.75 -4.64 -1.81
CA GLU A 150 -8.71 -5.69 -2.15
C GLU A 150 -8.41 -6.30 -3.53
N LYS A 151 -8.12 -5.44 -4.51
CA LYS A 151 -7.69 -5.90 -5.84
C LYS A 151 -6.34 -6.59 -5.80
N TYR A 152 -5.43 -6.13 -4.93
CA TYR A 152 -4.10 -6.71 -4.80
C TYR A 152 -4.13 -8.12 -4.21
N VAL A 153 -4.95 -8.37 -3.19
CA VAL A 153 -5.07 -9.70 -2.57
C VAL A 153 -6.00 -10.66 -3.33
N SER A 154 -6.71 -10.18 -4.36
CA SER A 154 -7.62 -11.02 -5.14
C SER A 154 -6.88 -12.16 -5.83
N PRO A 155 -7.24 -13.44 -5.58
CA PRO A 155 -6.57 -14.59 -6.19
C PRO A 155 -6.87 -14.73 -7.68
N LYS A 156 -7.91 -14.06 -8.18
CA LYS A 156 -8.34 -14.14 -9.59
C LYS A 156 -7.58 -13.19 -10.50
N ASP A 157 -6.84 -12.24 -9.93
CA ASP A 157 -6.15 -11.21 -10.71
C ASP A 157 -4.66 -11.55 -10.81
N LEU A 158 -4.27 -12.14 -11.92
CA LEU A 158 -2.88 -12.47 -12.26
C LEU A 158 -2.12 -11.29 -12.90
N THR A 159 -2.76 -10.12 -13.04
CA THR A 159 -2.08 -8.96 -13.64
C THR A 159 -1.01 -8.43 -12.67
N PRO A 160 0.24 -8.29 -13.12
CA PRO A 160 1.26 -7.63 -12.32
C PRO A 160 0.81 -6.20 -11.97
N LYS A 161 0.71 -5.89 -10.67
CA LYS A 161 0.31 -4.56 -10.24
C LYS A 161 1.53 -3.65 -10.21
N THR A 162 1.41 -2.54 -10.89
CA THR A 162 2.40 -1.45 -10.84
C THR A 162 1.68 -0.18 -10.39
N PHE A 163 2.19 0.44 -9.35
CA PHE A 163 1.65 1.69 -8.80
C PHE A 163 2.44 2.86 -9.39
N THR A 164 2.22 3.14 -10.68
CA THR A 164 2.99 4.15 -11.43
C THR A 164 2.46 5.57 -11.28
N LYS A 165 1.22 5.72 -10.82
CA LYS A 165 0.65 7.04 -10.55
C LYS A 165 1.34 7.69 -9.36
N LYS A 166 1.49 9.02 -9.39
CA LYS A 166 2.10 9.82 -8.32
C LYS A 166 1.05 10.40 -7.34
N ASP A 167 -0.16 9.85 -7.32
CA ASP A 167 -1.17 10.22 -6.31
C ASP A 167 -0.89 9.56 -4.96
N GLY A 168 -1.46 10.12 -3.89
CA GLY A 168 -1.21 9.66 -2.52
C GLY A 168 -1.57 8.20 -2.27
N ALA A 169 -2.64 7.69 -2.87
CA ALA A 169 -3.07 6.31 -2.69
C ALA A 169 -2.13 5.33 -3.41
N SER A 170 -1.68 5.66 -4.62
CA SER A 170 -0.72 4.85 -5.38
C SER A 170 0.66 4.83 -4.72
N LEU A 171 1.14 5.96 -4.19
CA LEU A 171 2.40 6.03 -3.43
C LEU A 171 2.32 5.21 -2.14
N LEU A 172 1.19 5.28 -1.41
CA LEU A 172 0.94 4.45 -0.24
C LEU A 172 0.87 2.96 -0.60
N ALA A 173 0.20 2.60 -1.70
CA ALA A 173 0.12 1.22 -2.16
C ALA A 173 1.51 0.68 -2.51
N GLN A 174 2.32 1.44 -3.24
CA GLN A 174 3.71 1.07 -3.53
C GLN A 174 4.48 0.83 -2.23
N LEU A 175 4.42 1.76 -1.29
CA LEU A 175 5.14 1.69 -0.03
C LEU A 175 4.67 0.51 0.83
N LEU A 176 3.34 0.36 1.06
CA LEU A 176 2.81 -0.62 1.99
C LEU A 176 2.71 -2.03 1.41
N PHE A 177 2.38 -2.17 0.11
CA PHE A 177 2.17 -3.51 -0.48
C PHE A 177 3.48 -4.11 -0.99
N GLU A 178 4.34 -3.28 -1.62
CA GLU A 178 5.55 -3.76 -2.28
C GLU A 178 6.81 -3.62 -1.43
N GLU A 179 6.97 -2.51 -0.69
CA GLU A 179 8.22 -2.19 0.00
C GLU A 179 8.21 -2.58 1.48
N ALA A 180 7.16 -2.28 2.24
CA ALA A 180 7.10 -2.54 3.68
C ALA A 180 7.15 -4.04 4.00
N THR A 181 7.80 -4.38 5.11
CA THR A 181 7.71 -5.69 5.77
C THR A 181 6.81 -5.60 7.00
N ASP A 182 6.92 -4.51 7.73
CA ASP A 182 6.20 -4.24 8.97
C ASP A 182 5.48 -2.89 8.87
N VAL A 183 4.24 -2.85 9.29
CA VAL A 183 3.40 -1.64 9.26
C VAL A 183 2.81 -1.40 10.63
N HIS A 184 3.05 -0.22 11.17
CA HIS A 184 2.51 0.21 12.45
C HIS A 184 1.55 1.38 12.24
N PHE A 185 0.27 1.16 12.49
CA PHE A 185 -0.75 2.19 12.45
C PHE A 185 -0.87 2.88 13.81
N PHE A 186 -0.75 4.19 13.81
CA PHE A 186 -1.08 5.09 14.91
C PHE A 186 -2.44 5.73 14.58
N VAL A 187 -3.50 5.32 15.28
CA VAL A 187 -4.87 5.70 14.97
C VAL A 187 -5.44 6.58 16.05
N GLY A 188 -5.42 7.88 15.81
CA GLY A 188 -6.07 8.83 16.71
C GLY A 188 -7.59 8.79 16.54
N GLN A 189 -8.31 8.75 17.66
CA GLN A 189 -9.76 8.54 17.70
C GLN A 189 -10.55 9.86 17.78
N SER A 190 -9.90 11.02 17.64
CA SER A 190 -10.59 12.30 17.60
C SER A 190 -11.53 12.41 16.39
N ILE A 191 -12.69 13.01 16.62
CA ILE A 191 -13.64 13.36 15.57
C ILE A 191 -13.23 14.73 15.01
N ASN A 192 -13.05 14.83 13.70
CA ASN A 192 -12.72 16.09 13.08
C ASN A 192 -13.95 17.02 13.09
N ALA A 193 -13.81 18.18 13.72
CA ALA A 193 -14.87 19.19 13.80
C ALA A 193 -15.34 19.68 12.41
N ALA A 194 -14.50 19.64 11.39
CA ALA A 194 -14.85 20.00 10.02
C ALA A 194 -15.82 19.00 9.35
N HIS A 195 -16.01 17.82 9.94
CA HIS A 195 -16.96 16.78 9.46
C HIS A 195 -18.16 16.60 10.39
N GLN A 196 -18.36 17.50 11.36
CA GLN A 196 -19.56 17.53 12.20
C GLN A 196 -20.80 17.77 11.31
N GLY A 197 -21.59 16.72 11.10
CA GLY A 197 -22.77 16.75 10.23
C GLY A 197 -22.71 15.82 9.03
N LEU A 198 -21.56 15.22 8.72
CA LEU A 198 -21.48 14.08 7.81
C LEU A 198 -21.39 12.80 8.65
N PRO A 199 -22.05 11.69 8.27
CA PRO A 199 -21.94 10.40 8.94
C PRO A 199 -20.59 9.70 8.66
N ILE A 200 -19.51 10.48 8.48
CA ILE A 200 -18.14 9.97 8.47
C ILE A 200 -17.73 9.82 9.94
N ASP A 201 -18.34 8.85 10.54
CA ASP A 201 -18.14 8.44 11.92
C ASP A 201 -16.71 7.90 12.09
N ILE A 202 -16.17 8.07 13.30
CA ILE A 202 -14.97 7.40 13.77
C ILE A 202 -14.98 5.91 13.44
N THR A 203 -16.14 5.27 13.50
CA THR A 203 -16.39 3.88 13.12
C THR A 203 -15.97 3.58 11.67
N MET A 204 -16.17 4.50 10.72
CA MET A 204 -15.73 4.33 9.34
C MET A 204 -14.21 4.35 9.26
N LYS A 205 -13.54 5.28 9.93
CA LYS A 205 -12.07 5.36 9.96
C LYS A 205 -11.46 4.09 10.54
N LEU A 206 -11.99 3.61 11.67
CA LEU A 206 -11.53 2.38 12.31
C LEU A 206 -11.73 1.16 11.39
N LYS A 207 -12.90 1.03 10.77
CA LYS A 207 -13.17 -0.05 9.80
C LYS A 207 -12.23 -0.01 8.59
N LEU A 208 -11.92 1.17 8.06
CA LEU A 208 -10.96 1.31 6.96
C LEU A 208 -9.57 0.81 7.36
N VAL A 209 -9.09 1.19 8.55
CA VAL A 209 -7.79 0.76 9.07
C VAL A 209 -7.77 -0.75 9.31
N GLU A 210 -8.78 -1.29 9.96
CA GLU A 210 -8.88 -2.73 10.27
C GLU A 210 -8.93 -3.58 8.98
N SER A 211 -9.75 -3.17 8.01
CA SER A 211 -9.85 -3.86 6.72
C SER A 211 -8.53 -3.81 5.95
N LEU A 212 -7.87 -2.65 5.92
CA LEU A 212 -6.56 -2.52 5.29
C LEU A 212 -5.51 -3.37 6.01
N ALA A 213 -5.50 -3.37 7.35
CA ALA A 213 -4.59 -4.19 8.15
C ALA A 213 -4.79 -5.70 7.88
N ALA A 214 -6.05 -6.14 7.74
CA ALA A 214 -6.36 -7.52 7.36
C ALA A 214 -5.76 -7.87 5.99
N ASN A 215 -5.96 -7.01 4.98
CA ASN A 215 -5.39 -7.21 3.64
C ASN A 215 -3.85 -7.20 3.66
N LEU A 216 -3.22 -6.31 4.44
CA LEU A 216 -1.76 -6.29 4.59
C LEU A 216 -1.23 -7.58 5.23
N ARG A 217 -1.94 -8.14 6.22
CA ARG A 217 -1.59 -9.46 6.79
C ARG A 217 -1.72 -10.58 5.76
N LEU A 218 -2.74 -10.55 4.90
CA LEU A 218 -2.86 -11.48 3.77
C LEU A 218 -1.71 -11.33 2.76
N MET A 219 -1.12 -10.14 2.64
CA MET A 219 0.09 -9.89 1.85
C MET A 219 1.38 -10.35 2.56
N GLY A 220 1.27 -10.93 3.77
CA GLY A 220 2.42 -11.40 4.56
C GLY A 220 3.14 -10.30 5.33
N LYS A 221 2.50 -9.14 5.59
CA LYS A 221 3.07 -8.06 6.40
C LYS A 221 2.80 -8.30 7.89
N ASN A 222 3.75 -7.90 8.74
CA ASN A 222 3.49 -7.76 10.17
C ASN A 222 2.75 -6.44 10.40
N VAL A 223 1.59 -6.49 11.06
CA VAL A 223 0.77 -5.27 11.24
C VAL A 223 0.42 -5.09 12.70
N MET A 224 0.81 -3.95 13.24
CA MET A 224 0.43 -3.45 14.56
C MET A 224 -0.52 -2.26 14.41
N ILE A 225 -1.43 -2.09 15.36
CA ILE A 225 -2.36 -0.95 15.41
C ILE A 225 -2.42 -0.47 16.85
N ASP A 226 -2.06 0.80 17.06
CA ASP A 226 -2.25 1.52 18.32
C ASP A 226 -3.40 2.51 18.16
N TYR A 227 -4.31 2.52 19.10
CA TYR A 227 -5.46 3.43 19.18
C TYR A 227 -5.26 4.42 20.34
N ASP A 228 -5.42 5.72 20.06
CA ASP A 228 -5.31 6.83 21.04
C ASP A 228 -6.49 7.80 20.95
#